data_45c8e9454bb8bc77cc6636afb512af5c
#
_entry.id   45c8e9454bb8bc77cc6636afb512af5c
#
_cell.length_a   1.000
_cell.length_b   1.000
_cell.length_c   1.000
_cell.angle_alpha   90.00
_cell.angle_beta   90.00
_cell.angle_gamma   90.00
#
_symmetry.space_group_name_H-M   'P 1'
#
loop_
_entity.id
_entity.type
_entity.pdbx_description
1 polymer ?
#
loop_
_entity_poly.entity_id
_entity_poly.type
_entity_poly.pdbx_seq_one_letter_code
_entity_poly.pdbx_strand_id
1 'polypeptide(L)'
;MSQILIEKVKDPTTISQVKLLADKHRPELGFHAQQTFIDSSSKNELLVAKIDGTVRGFVRFHHRRDQLTTLYEIATASDARSKGVGRQLVDALVSDCKEAGSRCIRLFCPAELPANQFYEKIGFVRSSRRSHPGKSRPLNEWILPVLPHRPISFVASLTSCTRDLKYLTSTWEAEGLEGRPFDKCIITPLFIEAKSFEYVRYMHDHWGVEVFFDSGGFFVQQGKIRYDELFARLLDFYVKHDWAEYYVLPDFVPTSRHSPEEVSERVFVTAAEGVKFLNRLPQDLRGRALGVLQGHTPEHLRYCLNAFLEGGLQRVGFGSFDTTGVKAEINLMTDGSARRLAFVRDLIYQSFIRREIAFVPDLHLFGVSSPNIIEQFRGFLATSFDSSGWQRTAGYGNVYLPFQGRKNVTHGGASLMSGAGLRAAEFYAQCEYTGHSCPFCRDFSRLQRDRFARMWHNAIVFNEMVATLNGLDSLSYYTKNAKK
;
A
#
# COMPACT_ATOMS: atom_id res chain seq x y z
N MET A 1 -26.29 14.08 0.05
CA MET A 1 -26.12 13.14 -1.08
C MET A 1 -27.12 12.03 -0.89
N SER A 2 -27.91 11.67 -1.92
CA SER A 2 -28.82 10.52 -1.83
C SER A 2 -28.02 9.24 -1.55
N GLN A 3 -28.50 8.44 -0.61
CA GLN A 3 -27.84 7.19 -0.22
C GLN A 3 -27.98 6.16 -1.36
N ILE A 4 -26.87 5.50 -1.70
CA ILE A 4 -26.85 4.37 -2.64
C ILE A 4 -27.13 3.10 -1.83
N LEU A 5 -28.19 2.38 -2.16
CA LEU A 5 -28.52 1.08 -1.57
C LEU A 5 -28.11 -0.02 -2.55
N ILE A 6 -27.27 -0.96 -2.09
CA ILE A 6 -26.91 -2.16 -2.86
C ILE A 6 -27.62 -3.37 -2.26
N GLU A 7 -28.30 -4.14 -3.11
CA GLU A 7 -29.03 -5.33 -2.65
C GLU A 7 -29.06 -6.45 -3.70
N LYS A 8 -29.26 -7.69 -3.24
CA LYS A 8 -29.63 -8.84 -4.08
C LYS A 8 -31.12 -8.74 -4.43
N VAL A 9 -31.45 -8.94 -5.68
CA VAL A 9 -32.80 -8.75 -6.20
C VAL A 9 -33.52 -10.06 -6.37
N LYS A 10 -34.81 -10.10 -5.99
CA LYS A 10 -35.71 -11.21 -6.25
C LYS A 10 -37.06 -10.81 -6.86
N ASP A 11 -37.42 -9.52 -6.74
CA ASP A 11 -38.72 -9.06 -7.20
C ASP A 11 -38.73 -8.80 -8.73
N PRO A 12 -39.82 -9.20 -9.43
CA PRO A 12 -39.92 -9.07 -10.89
C PRO A 12 -39.85 -7.62 -11.41
N THR A 13 -40.32 -6.68 -10.62
CA THR A 13 -40.33 -5.25 -11.00
C THR A 13 -38.90 -4.71 -11.09
N THR A 14 -38.09 -4.95 -10.10
CA THR A 14 -36.67 -4.55 -10.10
C THR A 14 -35.90 -5.27 -11.22
N ILE A 15 -36.18 -6.57 -11.47
CA ILE A 15 -35.56 -7.31 -12.58
C ILE A 15 -35.92 -6.66 -13.93
N SER A 16 -37.17 -6.21 -14.11
CA SER A 16 -37.60 -5.48 -15.32
C SER A 16 -36.85 -4.16 -15.47
N GLN A 17 -36.60 -3.43 -14.39
CA GLN A 17 -35.79 -2.21 -14.41
C GLN A 17 -34.33 -2.49 -14.80
N VAL A 18 -33.76 -3.59 -14.30
CA VAL A 18 -32.40 -4.03 -14.69
C VAL A 18 -32.35 -4.33 -16.18
N LYS A 19 -33.35 -5.03 -16.73
CA LYS A 19 -33.44 -5.33 -18.17
C LYS A 19 -33.50 -4.05 -18.99
N LEU A 20 -34.36 -3.08 -18.61
CA LEU A 20 -34.43 -1.80 -19.27
C LEU A 20 -33.12 -1.03 -19.25
N LEU A 21 -32.37 -1.08 -18.13
CA LEU A 21 -31.05 -0.48 -18.03
C LEU A 21 -30.04 -1.19 -18.93
N ALA A 22 -30.04 -2.51 -18.96
CA ALA A 22 -29.19 -3.32 -19.84
C ALA A 22 -29.43 -3.01 -21.32
N ASP A 23 -30.70 -2.85 -21.72
CA ASP A 23 -31.07 -2.48 -23.11
C ASP A 23 -30.54 -1.10 -23.54
N LYS A 24 -30.48 -0.15 -22.61
CA LYS A 24 -29.84 1.16 -22.88
C LYS A 24 -28.33 1.05 -23.14
N HIS A 25 -27.71 0.00 -22.65
CA HIS A 25 -26.27 -0.31 -22.83
C HIS A 25 -26.03 -1.46 -23.82
N ARG A 26 -27.00 -1.75 -24.69
CA ARG A 26 -26.91 -2.84 -25.67
C ARG A 26 -25.70 -2.77 -26.59
N PRO A 27 -25.21 -1.60 -27.03
CA PRO A 27 -24.00 -1.52 -27.84
C PRO A 27 -22.74 -2.09 -27.15
N GLU A 28 -22.66 -1.90 -25.81
CA GLU A 28 -21.51 -2.35 -25.00
C GLU A 28 -21.70 -3.77 -24.46
N LEU A 29 -22.90 -4.11 -23.96
CA LEU A 29 -23.20 -5.35 -23.28
C LEU A 29 -23.73 -6.45 -24.22
N GLY A 30 -24.25 -6.09 -25.37
CA GLY A 30 -24.99 -7.01 -26.23
C GLY A 30 -26.46 -7.18 -25.83
N PHE A 31 -27.14 -8.14 -26.46
CA PHE A 31 -28.54 -8.47 -26.15
C PHE A 31 -28.62 -9.54 -25.08
N HIS A 32 -29.43 -9.31 -24.04
CA HIS A 32 -29.75 -10.28 -23.01
C HIS A 32 -31.27 -10.43 -22.89
N ALA A 33 -31.77 -11.67 -22.90
CA ALA A 33 -33.16 -11.93 -22.62
C ALA A 33 -33.47 -11.66 -21.14
N GLN A 34 -34.72 -11.27 -20.84
CA GLN A 34 -35.17 -11.05 -19.46
C GLN A 34 -34.93 -12.28 -18.57
N GLN A 35 -35.11 -13.47 -19.14
CA GLN A 35 -34.88 -14.75 -18.46
C GLN A 35 -33.48 -14.86 -17.90
N THR A 36 -32.45 -14.29 -18.57
CA THR A 36 -31.06 -14.30 -18.08
C THR A 36 -30.93 -13.60 -16.71
N PHE A 37 -31.66 -12.51 -16.50
CA PHE A 37 -31.64 -11.79 -15.22
C PHE A 37 -32.48 -12.49 -14.16
N ILE A 38 -33.59 -13.14 -14.54
CA ILE A 38 -34.41 -13.97 -13.65
C ILE A 38 -33.58 -15.15 -13.13
N ASP A 39 -32.87 -15.85 -14.02
CA ASP A 39 -32.04 -17.00 -13.66
C ASP A 39 -30.88 -16.60 -12.74
N SER A 40 -30.24 -15.47 -13.01
CA SER A 40 -29.17 -14.95 -12.14
C SER A 40 -29.72 -14.50 -10.78
N SER A 41 -30.87 -13.87 -10.76
CA SER A 41 -31.56 -13.45 -9.53
C SER A 41 -31.91 -14.66 -8.65
N SER A 42 -32.45 -15.73 -9.26
CA SER A 42 -32.79 -16.98 -8.53
C SER A 42 -31.59 -17.62 -7.84
N LYS A 43 -30.39 -17.43 -8.40
CA LYS A 43 -29.10 -17.93 -7.87
C LYS A 43 -28.42 -16.95 -6.91
N ASN A 44 -29.03 -15.79 -6.60
CA ASN A 44 -28.41 -14.68 -5.88
C ASN A 44 -27.16 -14.09 -6.57
N GLU A 45 -27.08 -14.17 -7.90
CA GLU A 45 -25.96 -13.75 -8.74
C GLU A 45 -26.27 -12.42 -9.50
N LEU A 46 -27.14 -11.60 -8.93
CA LEU A 46 -27.53 -10.29 -9.44
C LEU A 46 -27.61 -9.30 -8.28
N LEU A 47 -26.72 -8.29 -8.29
CA LEU A 47 -26.76 -7.15 -7.39
C LEU A 47 -27.26 -5.91 -8.13
N VAL A 48 -28.04 -5.07 -7.45
CA VAL A 48 -28.48 -3.78 -7.98
C VAL A 48 -28.13 -2.65 -7.05
N ALA A 49 -27.90 -1.49 -7.64
CA ALA A 49 -27.75 -0.22 -6.94
C ALA A 49 -29.02 0.61 -7.15
N LYS A 50 -29.67 0.99 -6.05
CA LYS A 50 -30.82 1.89 -6.07
C LYS A 50 -30.46 3.26 -5.49
N ILE A 51 -30.96 4.33 -6.11
CA ILE A 51 -30.95 5.69 -5.58
C ILE A 51 -32.40 6.15 -5.58
N ASP A 52 -32.91 6.58 -4.45
CA ASP A 52 -34.31 7.01 -4.26
C ASP A 52 -35.30 5.96 -4.82
N GLY A 53 -35.04 4.67 -4.50
CA GLY A 53 -35.88 3.54 -4.91
C GLY A 53 -35.79 3.12 -6.39
N THR A 54 -35.04 3.85 -7.22
CA THR A 54 -34.88 3.57 -8.65
C THR A 54 -33.56 2.88 -8.95
N VAL A 55 -33.56 1.83 -9.78
CA VAL A 55 -32.35 1.11 -10.22
C VAL A 55 -31.46 2.07 -11.03
N ARG A 56 -30.24 2.27 -10.56
CA ARG A 56 -29.22 3.12 -11.20
C ARG A 56 -27.97 2.36 -11.62
N GLY A 57 -27.87 1.10 -11.26
CA GLY A 57 -26.81 0.22 -11.71
C GLY A 57 -27.09 -1.23 -11.35
N PHE A 58 -26.41 -2.14 -12.00
CA PHE A 58 -26.44 -3.56 -11.67
C PHE A 58 -25.08 -4.22 -11.98
N VAL A 59 -24.84 -5.37 -11.34
CA VAL A 59 -23.78 -6.30 -11.70
C VAL A 59 -24.35 -7.72 -11.71
N ARG A 60 -24.09 -8.46 -12.80
CA ARG A 60 -24.43 -9.86 -12.96
C ARG A 60 -23.15 -10.70 -12.98
N PHE A 61 -23.12 -11.73 -12.18
CA PHE A 61 -21.92 -12.56 -11.98
C PHE A 61 -22.30 -14.03 -11.80
N HIS A 62 -21.30 -14.90 -11.65
CA HIS A 62 -21.46 -16.32 -11.36
C HIS A 62 -20.28 -16.84 -10.54
N HIS A 63 -20.58 -17.47 -9.40
CA HIS A 63 -19.59 -18.19 -8.61
C HIS A 63 -19.35 -19.57 -9.21
N ARG A 64 -18.12 -19.81 -9.62
CA ARG A 64 -17.70 -21.07 -10.22
C ARG A 64 -17.17 -22.04 -9.17
N ARG A 65 -17.23 -23.33 -9.46
CA ARG A 65 -16.70 -24.39 -8.58
C ARG A 65 -15.18 -24.35 -8.39
N ASP A 66 -14.45 -23.72 -9.30
CA ASP A 66 -13.00 -23.56 -9.25
C ASP A 66 -12.53 -22.35 -8.40
N GLN A 67 -13.41 -21.82 -7.56
CA GLN A 67 -13.17 -20.64 -6.70
C GLN A 67 -12.92 -19.36 -7.50
N LEU A 68 -13.39 -19.27 -8.72
CA LEU A 68 -13.43 -18.07 -9.51
C LEU A 68 -14.85 -17.50 -9.56
N THR A 69 -14.97 -16.19 -9.51
CA THR A 69 -16.23 -15.51 -9.84
C THR A 69 -16.08 -14.85 -11.21
N THR A 70 -16.99 -15.15 -12.12
CA THR A 70 -17.04 -14.46 -13.40
C THR A 70 -18.03 -13.31 -13.31
N LEU A 71 -17.55 -12.08 -13.49
CA LEU A 71 -18.40 -10.91 -13.70
C LEU A 71 -18.76 -10.85 -15.18
N TYR A 72 -20.04 -11.04 -15.49
CA TYR A 72 -20.54 -11.03 -16.87
C TYR A 72 -20.82 -9.62 -17.35
N GLU A 73 -21.61 -8.86 -16.61
CA GLU A 73 -21.98 -7.49 -16.95
C GLU A 73 -21.99 -6.61 -15.71
N ILE A 74 -21.60 -5.36 -15.92
CA ILE A 74 -21.82 -4.25 -14.99
C ILE A 74 -22.26 -3.02 -15.80
N ALA A 75 -23.31 -2.37 -15.37
CA ALA A 75 -23.75 -1.11 -15.97
C ALA A 75 -24.23 -0.12 -14.93
N THR A 76 -24.07 1.16 -15.24
CA THR A 76 -24.58 2.28 -14.45
C THR A 76 -25.34 3.23 -15.36
N ALA A 77 -26.48 3.72 -14.91
CA ALA A 77 -27.26 4.72 -15.62
C ALA A 77 -26.40 5.98 -15.90
N SER A 78 -26.60 6.63 -17.03
CA SER A 78 -25.77 7.76 -17.47
C SER A 78 -25.76 8.91 -16.45
N ASP A 79 -26.88 9.18 -15.81
CA ASP A 79 -27.09 10.22 -14.79
C ASP A 79 -26.49 9.81 -13.39
N ALA A 80 -26.11 8.56 -13.22
CA ALA A 80 -25.47 8.03 -12.02
C ALA A 80 -23.96 7.75 -12.19
N ARG A 81 -23.41 8.00 -13.39
CA ARG A 81 -21.96 7.92 -13.62
C ARG A 81 -21.22 8.94 -12.77
N SER A 82 -19.98 8.61 -12.41
CA SER A 82 -19.12 9.44 -11.54
C SER A 82 -19.65 9.69 -10.11
N LYS A 83 -20.79 9.08 -9.74
CA LYS A 83 -21.35 9.13 -8.37
C LYS A 83 -20.93 7.93 -7.50
N GLY A 84 -20.01 7.09 -7.94
CA GLY A 84 -19.49 5.93 -7.18
C GLY A 84 -20.33 4.66 -7.30
N VAL A 85 -21.46 4.65 -8.04
CA VAL A 85 -22.37 3.50 -8.15
C VAL A 85 -21.67 2.22 -8.62
N GLY A 86 -20.92 2.29 -9.73
CA GLY A 86 -20.22 1.12 -10.28
C GLY A 86 -19.20 0.54 -9.31
N ARG A 87 -18.60 1.40 -8.53
CA ARG A 87 -17.61 1.04 -7.51
C ARG A 87 -18.28 0.29 -6.36
N GLN A 88 -19.35 0.84 -5.78
CA GLN A 88 -20.08 0.19 -4.69
C GLN A 88 -20.65 -1.17 -5.12
N LEU A 89 -21.06 -1.32 -6.39
CA LEU A 89 -21.45 -2.63 -6.93
C LEU A 89 -20.30 -3.64 -6.94
N VAL A 90 -19.09 -3.20 -7.32
CA VAL A 90 -17.91 -4.09 -7.28
C VAL A 90 -17.51 -4.39 -5.84
N ASP A 91 -17.61 -3.45 -4.91
CA ASP A 91 -17.33 -3.68 -3.49
C ASP A 91 -18.29 -4.70 -2.89
N ALA A 92 -19.57 -4.58 -3.18
CA ALA A 92 -20.57 -5.56 -2.76
C ALA A 92 -20.31 -6.93 -3.37
N LEU A 93 -19.90 -7.00 -4.65
CA LEU A 93 -19.49 -8.24 -5.29
C LEU A 93 -18.25 -8.85 -4.62
N VAL A 94 -17.25 -8.05 -4.24
CA VAL A 94 -16.06 -8.52 -3.49
C VAL A 94 -16.47 -9.14 -2.15
N SER A 95 -17.40 -8.51 -1.43
CA SER A 95 -17.93 -9.06 -0.17
C SER A 95 -18.66 -10.39 -0.39
N ASP A 96 -19.50 -10.46 -1.40
CA ASP A 96 -20.21 -11.69 -1.79
C ASP A 96 -19.23 -12.82 -2.19
N CYS A 97 -18.18 -12.48 -2.92
CA CYS A 97 -17.09 -13.40 -3.28
C CYS A 97 -16.34 -13.95 -2.08
N LYS A 98 -16.10 -13.13 -1.05
CA LYS A 98 -15.46 -13.57 0.21
C LYS A 98 -16.33 -14.64 0.91
N GLU A 99 -17.63 -14.38 1.02
CA GLU A 99 -18.59 -15.30 1.60
C GLU A 99 -18.68 -16.61 0.82
N ALA A 100 -18.61 -16.54 -0.52
CA ALA A 100 -18.61 -17.71 -1.42
C ALA A 100 -17.26 -18.44 -1.50
N GLY A 101 -16.20 -17.96 -0.83
CA GLY A 101 -14.87 -18.55 -0.88
C GLY A 101 -14.15 -18.40 -2.23
N SER A 102 -14.53 -17.39 -3.03
CA SER A 102 -13.87 -17.11 -4.30
C SER A 102 -12.50 -16.46 -4.09
N ARG A 103 -11.51 -16.87 -4.88
CA ARG A 103 -10.14 -16.32 -4.82
C ARG A 103 -9.95 -15.08 -5.70
N CYS A 104 -10.73 -14.95 -6.78
CA CYS A 104 -10.69 -13.77 -7.62
C CYS A 104 -11.99 -13.58 -8.40
N ILE A 105 -12.18 -12.33 -8.84
CA ILE A 105 -13.19 -11.94 -9.83
C ILE A 105 -12.49 -11.82 -11.18
N ARG A 106 -13.06 -12.44 -12.22
CA ARG A 106 -12.58 -12.38 -13.60
C ARG A 106 -13.64 -11.80 -14.51
N LEU A 107 -13.26 -10.96 -15.44
CA LEU A 107 -14.13 -10.44 -16.48
C LEU A 107 -13.39 -10.32 -17.81
N PHE A 108 -14.15 -10.21 -18.89
CA PHE A 108 -13.67 -9.93 -20.24
C PHE A 108 -14.32 -8.64 -20.76
N CYS A 109 -13.50 -7.70 -21.21
CA CYS A 109 -13.95 -6.43 -21.74
C CYS A 109 -13.36 -6.19 -23.12
N PRO A 110 -14.16 -5.81 -24.15
CA PRO A 110 -13.61 -5.39 -25.43
C PRO A 110 -12.56 -4.29 -25.25
N ALA A 111 -11.42 -4.45 -25.95
CA ALA A 111 -10.24 -3.62 -25.70
C ALA A 111 -10.45 -2.13 -26.03
N GLU A 112 -11.38 -1.84 -26.91
CA GLU A 112 -11.74 -0.47 -27.35
C GLU A 112 -12.68 0.26 -26.40
N LEU A 113 -13.33 -0.44 -25.43
CA LEU A 113 -14.30 0.20 -24.55
C LEU A 113 -13.65 1.04 -23.45
N PRO A 114 -14.19 2.24 -23.15
CA PRO A 114 -13.73 3.09 -22.04
C PRO A 114 -13.84 2.41 -20.67
N ALA A 115 -14.69 1.38 -20.53
CA ALA A 115 -14.82 0.58 -19.32
C ALA A 115 -13.50 -0.06 -18.85
N ASN A 116 -12.51 -0.26 -19.73
CA ASN A 116 -11.18 -0.74 -19.36
C ASN A 116 -10.49 0.20 -18.35
N GLN A 117 -10.63 1.53 -18.51
CA GLN A 117 -10.09 2.50 -17.56
C GLN A 117 -10.77 2.43 -16.19
N PHE A 118 -12.06 2.10 -16.16
CA PHE A 118 -12.79 1.91 -14.91
C PHE A 118 -12.24 0.71 -14.15
N TYR A 119 -12.05 -0.44 -14.80
CA TYR A 119 -11.51 -1.64 -14.16
C TYR A 119 -10.10 -1.41 -13.61
N GLU A 120 -9.23 -0.76 -14.37
CA GLU A 120 -7.89 -0.40 -13.92
C GLU A 120 -7.93 0.49 -12.67
N LYS A 121 -8.77 1.54 -12.68
CA LYS A 121 -8.94 2.48 -11.56
C LYS A 121 -9.46 1.83 -10.27
N ILE A 122 -10.22 0.76 -10.38
CA ILE A 122 -10.76 0.04 -9.21
C ILE A 122 -9.93 -1.16 -8.79
N GLY A 123 -8.72 -1.33 -9.34
CA GLY A 123 -7.73 -2.29 -8.89
C GLY A 123 -7.73 -3.63 -9.62
N PHE A 124 -8.51 -3.78 -10.71
CA PHE A 124 -8.35 -4.94 -11.58
C PHE A 124 -7.01 -4.85 -12.31
N VAL A 125 -6.40 -6.00 -12.50
CA VAL A 125 -5.15 -6.19 -13.22
C VAL A 125 -5.45 -6.86 -14.56
N ARG A 126 -4.89 -6.32 -15.65
CA ARG A 126 -5.03 -6.93 -16.96
C ARG A 126 -4.14 -8.17 -17.07
N SER A 127 -4.76 -9.34 -17.11
CA SER A 127 -4.09 -10.63 -17.16
C SER A 127 -3.65 -11.01 -18.56
N SER A 128 -4.51 -10.78 -19.56
CA SER A 128 -4.22 -11.14 -20.94
C SER A 128 -5.04 -10.30 -21.92
N ARG A 129 -4.64 -10.38 -23.19
CA ARG A 129 -5.44 -9.90 -24.32
C ARG A 129 -5.65 -11.05 -25.27
N ARG A 130 -6.90 -11.40 -25.53
CA ARG A 130 -7.25 -12.53 -26.41
C ARG A 130 -8.00 -12.05 -27.64
N SER A 131 -7.67 -12.58 -28.80
CA SER A 131 -8.55 -12.51 -29.96
C SER A 131 -9.61 -13.60 -29.79
N HIS A 132 -10.89 -13.25 -29.94
CA HIS A 132 -11.97 -14.22 -29.88
C HIS A 132 -12.09 -14.91 -31.26
N PRO A 133 -12.02 -16.26 -31.35
CA PRO A 133 -12.31 -16.97 -32.59
C PRO A 133 -13.72 -16.59 -33.08
N GLY A 134 -13.83 -16.05 -34.29
CA GLY A 134 -15.10 -15.67 -34.88
C GLY A 134 -15.66 -14.29 -34.51
N LYS A 135 -14.94 -13.48 -33.69
CA LYS A 135 -15.28 -12.06 -33.45
C LYS A 135 -14.07 -11.18 -33.72
N SER A 136 -14.26 -10.11 -34.49
CA SER A 136 -13.21 -9.16 -34.83
C SER A 136 -12.68 -8.29 -33.69
N ARG A 137 -13.25 -8.43 -32.48
CA ARG A 137 -12.93 -7.58 -31.32
C ARG A 137 -11.99 -8.29 -30.34
N PRO A 138 -10.78 -7.77 -30.10
CA PRO A 138 -9.91 -8.29 -29.05
C PRO A 138 -10.53 -8.01 -27.68
N LEU A 139 -10.42 -8.98 -26.77
CA LEU A 139 -10.88 -8.88 -25.39
C LEU A 139 -9.71 -8.74 -24.42
N ASN A 140 -9.75 -7.76 -23.55
CA ASN A 140 -8.89 -7.71 -22.37
C ASN A 140 -9.52 -8.59 -21.29
N GLU A 141 -8.71 -9.47 -20.72
CA GLU A 141 -9.06 -10.20 -19.50
C GLU A 141 -8.58 -9.41 -18.29
N TRP A 142 -9.50 -9.13 -17.39
CA TRP A 142 -9.25 -8.43 -16.14
C TRP A 142 -9.49 -9.36 -14.96
N ILE A 143 -8.62 -9.30 -13.96
CA ILE A 143 -8.70 -10.08 -12.73
C ILE A 143 -8.59 -9.16 -11.51
N LEU A 144 -9.39 -9.43 -10.48
CA LEU A 144 -9.31 -8.80 -9.18
C LEU A 144 -9.18 -9.88 -8.11
N PRO A 145 -8.05 -9.98 -7.39
CA PRO A 145 -7.93 -10.92 -6.28
C PRO A 145 -8.93 -10.62 -5.18
N VAL A 146 -9.57 -11.65 -4.65
CA VAL A 146 -10.44 -11.56 -3.47
C VAL A 146 -9.62 -11.94 -2.26
N LEU A 147 -9.12 -10.94 -1.55
CA LEU A 147 -8.25 -11.12 -0.40
C LEU A 147 -8.96 -10.69 0.89
N PRO A 148 -8.58 -11.26 2.04
CA PRO A 148 -8.99 -10.70 3.32
C PRO A 148 -8.53 -9.25 3.43
N HIS A 149 -9.24 -8.47 4.26
CA HIS A 149 -8.78 -7.12 4.57
C HIS A 149 -7.39 -7.17 5.20
N ARG A 150 -6.45 -6.39 4.65
CA ARG A 150 -5.07 -6.32 5.11
C ARG A 150 -4.77 -4.86 5.44
N PRO A 151 -4.87 -4.48 6.73
CA PRO A 151 -4.58 -3.12 7.13
C PRO A 151 -3.12 -2.78 6.84
N ILE A 152 -2.90 -1.55 6.40
CA ILE A 152 -1.55 -1.01 6.25
C ILE A 152 -1.07 -0.46 7.59
N SER A 153 0.22 -0.60 7.89
CA SER A 153 0.84 -0.07 9.10
C SER A 153 1.94 0.93 8.77
N PHE A 154 1.99 2.02 9.50
CA PHE A 154 3.14 2.92 9.52
C PHE A 154 4.21 2.35 10.45
N VAL A 155 5.46 2.29 9.96
CA VAL A 155 6.64 1.89 10.70
C VAL A 155 7.55 3.11 10.84
N ALA A 156 7.73 3.60 12.07
CA ALA A 156 8.55 4.78 12.32
C ALA A 156 10.04 4.43 12.15
N SER A 157 10.71 5.02 11.14
CA SER A 157 12.15 4.85 11.00
C SER A 157 12.87 5.67 12.05
N LEU A 158 13.63 5.01 12.93
CA LEU A 158 14.27 5.62 14.10
C LEU A 158 15.78 5.76 13.99
N THR A 159 16.46 5.07 13.08
CA THR A 159 17.93 5.00 13.03
C THR A 159 18.62 6.38 13.11
N SER A 160 18.03 7.41 12.51
CA SER A 160 18.60 8.77 12.50
C SER A 160 18.24 9.62 13.72
N CYS A 161 17.33 9.17 14.60
CA CYS A 161 16.93 9.90 15.82
C CYS A 161 17.09 9.09 17.10
N THR A 162 17.78 7.96 17.06
CA THR A 162 17.94 7.08 18.23
C THR A 162 18.55 7.78 19.46
N ARG A 163 19.44 8.74 19.24
CA ARG A 163 20.01 9.56 20.32
C ARG A 163 19.00 10.43 21.04
N ASP A 164 17.95 10.84 20.36
CA ASP A 164 16.92 11.72 20.86
C ASP A 164 15.70 10.97 21.45
N LEU A 165 15.65 9.63 21.33
CA LEU A 165 14.46 8.83 21.68
C LEU A 165 13.97 9.05 23.10
N LYS A 166 14.87 9.03 24.08
CA LYS A 166 14.49 9.24 25.49
C LYS A 166 13.84 10.62 25.71
N TYR A 167 14.38 11.65 25.04
CA TYR A 167 13.81 12.99 25.13
C TYR A 167 12.48 13.10 24.39
N LEU A 168 12.39 12.50 23.21
CA LEU A 168 11.14 12.44 22.45
C LEU A 168 10.02 11.80 23.25
N THR A 169 10.28 10.65 23.87
CA THR A 169 9.25 9.93 24.64
C THR A 169 8.87 10.70 25.90
N SER A 170 9.82 11.34 26.61
CA SER A 170 9.48 12.21 27.74
C SER A 170 8.64 13.41 27.33
N THR A 171 8.85 13.95 26.12
CA THR A 171 8.00 15.03 25.57
C THR A 171 6.59 14.54 25.27
N TRP A 172 6.43 13.30 24.82
CA TRP A 172 5.13 12.65 24.58
C TRP A 172 4.35 12.49 25.92
N GLU A 173 5.00 11.93 26.92
CA GLU A 173 4.44 11.71 28.24
C GLU A 173 4.05 13.03 28.93
N ALA A 174 4.86 14.07 28.78
CA ALA A 174 4.62 15.41 29.34
C ALA A 174 3.35 16.07 28.78
N GLU A 175 2.89 15.68 27.59
CA GLU A 175 1.61 16.13 27.03
C GLU A 175 0.39 15.36 27.57
N GLY A 176 0.60 14.43 28.49
CA GLY A 176 -0.46 13.59 29.03
C GLY A 176 -1.04 12.61 28.00
N LEU A 177 -0.27 12.28 26.96
CA LEU A 177 -0.67 11.32 25.95
C LEU A 177 -0.48 9.91 26.52
N GLU A 178 -1.57 9.17 26.57
CA GLU A 178 -1.55 7.76 26.95
C GLU A 178 -1.11 6.88 25.78
N GLY A 179 -0.48 5.74 26.12
CA GLY A 179 -0.06 4.74 25.16
C GLY A 179 1.25 5.05 24.43
N ARG A 180 1.51 4.25 23.43
CA ARG A 180 2.75 4.33 22.64
C ARG A 180 2.61 5.34 21.51
N PRO A 181 3.69 6.08 21.18
CA PRO A 181 3.65 7.10 20.13
C PRO A 181 3.57 6.51 18.71
N PHE A 182 3.98 5.27 18.53
CA PHE A 182 3.84 4.49 17.29
C PHE A 182 3.76 3.01 17.61
N ASP A 183 3.00 2.27 16.79
CA ASP A 183 2.82 0.83 16.96
C ASP A 183 4.03 0.03 16.52
N LYS A 184 4.74 0.51 15.50
CA LYS A 184 5.87 -0.19 14.88
C LYS A 184 7.02 0.77 14.61
N CYS A 185 8.24 0.26 14.75
CA CYS A 185 9.43 1.02 14.36
C CYS A 185 10.45 0.14 13.64
N ILE A 186 11.35 0.78 12.89
CA ILE A 186 12.49 0.14 12.23
C ILE A 186 13.78 0.82 12.65
N ILE A 187 14.78 0.01 12.97
CA ILE A 187 16.15 0.43 13.29
C ILE A 187 17.16 -0.41 12.51
N THR A 188 18.31 0.18 12.21
CA THR A 188 19.48 -0.54 11.66
C THR A 188 20.42 -0.86 12.82
N PRO A 189 20.28 -2.03 13.49
CA PRO A 189 20.83 -2.24 14.83
C PRO A 189 22.35 -2.23 14.88
N LEU A 190 23.04 -2.65 13.81
CA LEU A 190 24.49 -2.64 13.75
C LEU A 190 25.12 -1.23 13.68
N PHE A 191 24.30 -0.20 13.47
CA PHE A 191 24.74 1.18 13.20
C PHE A 191 24.16 2.21 14.17
N ILE A 192 23.62 1.76 15.30
CA ILE A 192 23.16 2.61 16.40
C ILE A 192 24.00 2.37 17.67
N GLU A 193 23.96 3.33 18.58
CA GLU A 193 24.67 3.22 19.86
C GLU A 193 23.98 2.19 20.77
N ALA A 194 24.77 1.46 21.59
CA ALA A 194 24.26 0.45 22.51
C ALA A 194 23.12 0.98 23.43
N LYS A 195 23.29 2.17 24.00
CA LYS A 195 22.24 2.81 24.81
C LYS A 195 20.95 3.03 24.05
N SER A 196 21.04 3.40 22.78
CA SER A 196 19.87 3.58 21.91
C SER A 196 19.20 2.24 21.62
N PHE A 197 19.99 1.19 21.40
CA PHE A 197 19.46 -0.15 21.20
C PHE A 197 18.73 -0.67 22.45
N GLU A 198 19.34 -0.52 23.63
CA GLU A 198 18.71 -0.87 24.91
C GLU A 198 17.38 -0.10 25.12
N TYR A 199 17.34 1.17 24.71
CA TYR A 199 16.11 1.95 24.82
C TYR A 199 15.02 1.48 23.85
N VAL A 200 15.37 1.10 22.62
CA VAL A 200 14.41 0.48 21.69
C VAL A 200 13.90 -0.85 22.27
N ARG A 201 14.77 -1.64 22.88
CA ARG A 201 14.37 -2.86 23.59
C ARG A 201 13.39 -2.56 24.74
N TYR A 202 13.67 -1.51 25.50
CA TYR A 202 12.75 -1.05 26.54
C TYR A 202 11.37 -0.67 25.98
N MET A 203 11.32 0.06 24.85
CA MET A 203 10.06 0.41 24.18
C MET A 203 9.29 -0.83 23.71
N HIS A 204 10.00 -1.83 23.21
CA HIS A 204 9.41 -3.12 22.84
C HIS A 204 8.80 -3.82 24.05
N ASP A 205 9.59 -4.01 25.11
CA ASP A 205 9.20 -4.82 26.27
C ASP A 205 8.12 -4.15 27.16
N HIS A 206 8.13 -2.81 27.27
CA HIS A 206 7.24 -2.08 28.17
C HIS A 206 6.05 -1.43 27.47
N TRP A 207 6.21 -1.02 26.22
CA TRP A 207 5.14 -0.36 25.46
C TRP A 207 4.54 -1.23 24.36
N GLY A 208 5.11 -2.41 24.12
CA GLY A 208 4.63 -3.33 23.10
C GLY A 208 4.82 -2.79 21.68
N VAL A 209 5.87 -1.98 21.45
CA VAL A 209 6.22 -1.49 20.11
C VAL A 209 6.83 -2.66 19.31
N GLU A 210 6.24 -2.99 18.17
CA GLU A 210 6.80 -3.98 17.25
C GLU A 210 8.05 -3.43 16.56
N VAL A 211 9.13 -4.21 16.51
CA VAL A 211 10.43 -3.74 16.01
C VAL A 211 10.85 -4.50 14.77
N PHE A 212 11.25 -3.75 13.74
CA PHE A 212 11.93 -4.26 12.55
C PHE A 212 13.42 -4.04 12.70
N PHE A 213 14.21 -5.09 12.54
CA PHE A 213 15.66 -4.98 12.37
C PHE A 213 15.98 -4.88 10.89
N ASP A 214 16.37 -3.68 10.47
CA ASP A 214 16.82 -3.39 9.11
C ASP A 214 18.22 -3.98 8.85
N SER A 215 18.45 -4.46 7.63
CA SER A 215 19.70 -5.09 7.24
C SER A 215 20.91 -4.17 7.30
N GLY A 216 20.72 -2.90 6.96
CA GLY A 216 21.82 -1.95 6.78
C GLY A 216 22.43 -1.94 5.38
N GLY A 217 21.76 -2.48 4.37
CA GLY A 217 22.22 -2.43 2.96
C GLY A 217 22.55 -1.02 2.47
N PHE A 218 21.87 0.01 3.00
CA PHE A 218 22.21 1.41 2.77
C PHE A 218 23.64 1.79 3.22
N PHE A 219 24.18 1.18 4.28
CA PHE A 219 25.55 1.45 4.73
C PHE A 219 26.59 0.75 3.84
N VAL A 220 26.25 -0.39 3.23
CA VAL A 220 27.06 -1.00 2.17
C VAL A 220 27.13 -0.09 0.96
N GLN A 221 25.98 0.45 0.55
CA GLN A 221 25.90 1.43 -0.55
C GLN A 221 26.76 2.68 -0.30
N GLN A 222 26.90 3.10 0.98
CA GLN A 222 27.76 4.23 1.36
C GLN A 222 29.24 3.84 1.52
N GLY A 223 29.61 2.59 1.32
CA GLY A 223 30.98 2.10 1.54
C GLY A 223 31.44 2.04 2.98
N LYS A 224 30.52 2.09 3.96
CA LYS A 224 30.84 2.07 5.40
C LYS A 224 31.11 0.65 5.92
N ILE A 225 30.64 -0.35 5.21
CA ILE A 225 30.82 -1.78 5.50
C ILE A 225 30.79 -2.54 4.17
N ARG A 226 31.55 -3.63 4.08
CA ARG A 226 31.49 -4.55 2.94
C ARG A 226 30.28 -5.47 3.08
N TYR A 227 29.75 -5.96 1.95
CA TYR A 227 28.58 -6.83 1.96
C TYR A 227 28.80 -8.15 2.72
N ASP A 228 29.94 -8.79 2.50
CA ASP A 228 30.31 -10.04 3.19
C ASP A 228 30.46 -9.86 4.72
N GLU A 229 31.04 -8.74 5.15
CA GLU A 229 31.13 -8.36 6.55
C GLU A 229 29.74 -8.08 7.15
N LEU A 230 28.88 -7.35 6.43
CA LEU A 230 27.49 -7.10 6.84
C LEU A 230 26.77 -8.42 7.06
N PHE A 231 26.85 -9.35 6.08
CA PHE A 231 26.19 -10.65 6.15
C PHE A 231 26.58 -11.42 7.43
N ALA A 232 27.88 -11.55 7.71
CA ALA A 232 28.37 -12.28 8.88
C ALA A 232 27.90 -11.63 10.19
N ARG A 233 28.12 -10.32 10.34
CA ARG A 233 27.76 -9.57 11.56
C ARG A 233 26.25 -9.55 11.81
N LEU A 234 25.46 -9.44 10.74
CA LEU A 234 24.00 -9.39 10.85
C LEU A 234 23.43 -10.75 11.28
N LEU A 235 23.98 -11.86 10.77
CA LEU A 235 23.57 -13.19 11.16
C LEU A 235 23.82 -13.43 12.66
N ASP A 236 25.03 -13.13 13.14
CA ASP A 236 25.39 -13.26 14.55
C ASP A 236 24.48 -12.37 15.43
N PHE A 237 24.20 -11.15 14.95
CA PHE A 237 23.37 -10.22 15.68
C PHE A 237 21.91 -10.72 15.78
N TYR A 238 21.33 -11.21 14.70
CA TYR A 238 19.96 -11.69 14.69
C TYR A 238 19.77 -12.93 15.58
N VAL A 239 20.72 -13.86 15.53
CA VAL A 239 20.69 -15.04 16.40
C VAL A 239 20.81 -14.66 17.89
N LYS A 240 21.59 -13.63 18.21
CA LYS A 240 21.74 -13.12 19.58
C LYS A 240 20.55 -12.33 20.07
N HIS A 241 19.83 -11.67 19.16
CA HIS A 241 18.72 -10.74 19.46
C HIS A 241 17.44 -11.19 18.73
N ASP A 242 16.87 -12.28 19.20
CA ASP A 242 15.74 -13.00 18.61
C ASP A 242 14.34 -12.42 18.97
N TRP A 243 14.30 -11.23 19.55
CA TRP A 243 13.10 -10.64 20.11
C TRP A 243 12.31 -9.71 19.16
N ALA A 244 12.92 -9.24 18.05
CA ALA A 244 12.21 -8.38 17.09
C ALA A 244 11.13 -9.17 16.32
N GLU A 245 10.10 -8.49 15.87
CA GLU A 245 9.04 -9.12 15.08
C GLU A 245 9.44 -9.36 13.64
N TYR A 246 10.38 -8.56 13.09
CA TYR A 246 10.78 -8.66 11.70
C TYR A 246 12.29 -8.51 11.53
N TYR A 247 12.86 -9.35 10.66
CA TYR A 247 14.28 -9.41 10.34
C TYR A 247 14.49 -9.22 8.86
N VAL A 248 14.96 -8.04 8.46
CA VAL A 248 15.25 -7.75 7.06
C VAL A 248 16.50 -8.48 6.62
N LEU A 249 16.40 -9.30 5.58
CA LEU A 249 17.54 -10.02 5.02
C LEU A 249 18.55 -9.05 4.40
N PRO A 250 19.86 -9.39 4.42
CA PRO A 250 20.88 -8.53 3.83
C PRO A 250 20.62 -8.32 2.35
N ASP A 251 20.69 -7.07 1.91
CA ASP A 251 20.48 -6.66 0.52
C ASP A 251 21.67 -5.84 0.01
N PHE A 252 21.95 -5.98 -1.28
CA PHE A 252 23.01 -5.25 -1.97
C PHE A 252 22.36 -4.23 -2.90
N VAL A 253 22.08 -3.05 -2.38
CA VAL A 253 21.26 -2.03 -3.02
C VAL A 253 21.85 -1.54 -4.34
N PRO A 254 21.16 -1.70 -5.48
CA PRO A 254 21.55 -1.05 -6.74
C PRO A 254 21.11 0.42 -6.73
N THR A 255 21.88 1.27 -7.37
CA THR A 255 21.56 2.69 -7.52
C THR A 255 21.57 3.10 -8.99
N SER A 256 21.02 4.26 -9.31
CA SER A 256 21.04 4.85 -10.65
C SER A 256 22.45 5.15 -11.20
N ARG A 257 23.50 4.98 -10.37
CA ARG A 257 24.91 5.20 -10.78
C ARG A 257 25.59 3.93 -11.24
N HIS A 258 25.01 2.77 -10.96
CA HIS A 258 25.57 1.50 -11.36
C HIS A 258 25.27 1.21 -12.84
N SER A 259 26.21 0.56 -13.52
CA SER A 259 25.96 0.01 -14.83
C SER A 259 24.87 -1.06 -14.81
N PRO A 260 24.24 -1.39 -15.93
CA PRO A 260 23.25 -2.48 -15.99
C PRO A 260 23.80 -3.82 -15.47
N GLU A 261 25.09 -4.11 -15.72
CA GLU A 261 25.77 -5.32 -15.27
C GLU A 261 25.94 -5.31 -13.73
N GLU A 262 26.39 -4.20 -13.17
CA GLU A 262 26.53 -4.02 -11.70
C GLU A 262 25.17 -4.09 -10.99
N VAL A 263 24.10 -3.54 -11.61
CA VAL A 263 22.75 -3.66 -11.08
C VAL A 263 22.32 -5.13 -11.08
N SER A 264 22.54 -5.86 -12.15
CA SER A 264 22.21 -7.28 -12.28
C SER A 264 22.96 -8.11 -11.24
N GLU A 265 24.27 -7.89 -11.08
CA GLU A 265 25.08 -8.57 -10.06
C GLU A 265 24.52 -8.34 -8.66
N ARG A 266 24.23 -7.09 -8.29
CA ARG A 266 23.68 -6.74 -6.97
C ARG A 266 22.34 -7.39 -6.70
N VAL A 267 21.49 -7.46 -7.71
CA VAL A 267 20.19 -8.13 -7.62
C VAL A 267 20.35 -9.63 -7.40
N PHE A 268 21.25 -10.28 -8.16
CA PHE A 268 21.51 -11.72 -8.00
C PHE A 268 22.14 -12.05 -6.65
N VAL A 269 23.08 -11.22 -6.20
CA VAL A 269 23.66 -11.37 -4.86
C VAL A 269 22.59 -11.18 -3.78
N THR A 270 21.75 -10.16 -3.86
CA THR A 270 20.66 -9.93 -2.90
C THR A 270 19.76 -11.16 -2.80
N ALA A 271 19.31 -11.72 -3.92
CA ALA A 271 18.42 -12.87 -3.92
C ALA A 271 19.12 -14.14 -3.42
N ALA A 272 20.28 -14.48 -4.00
CA ALA A 272 20.99 -15.73 -3.67
C ALA A 272 21.53 -15.74 -2.23
N GLU A 273 22.20 -14.68 -1.83
CA GLU A 273 22.73 -14.56 -0.47
C GLU A 273 21.61 -14.36 0.57
N GLY A 274 20.52 -13.69 0.20
CA GLY A 274 19.32 -13.58 1.05
C GLY A 274 18.73 -14.96 1.37
N VAL A 275 18.60 -15.85 0.38
CA VAL A 275 18.14 -17.24 0.61
C VAL A 275 19.14 -18.03 1.44
N LYS A 276 20.45 -17.88 1.21
CA LYS A 276 21.48 -18.52 2.03
C LYS A 276 21.42 -18.02 3.49
N PHE A 277 21.23 -16.74 3.69
CA PHE A 277 21.07 -16.13 5.02
C PHE A 277 19.84 -16.71 5.72
N LEU A 278 18.69 -16.75 5.04
CA LEU A 278 17.46 -17.33 5.55
C LEU A 278 17.68 -18.77 6.03
N ASN A 279 18.38 -19.58 5.24
CA ASN A 279 18.67 -20.98 5.59
C ASN A 279 19.59 -21.15 6.78
N ARG A 280 20.38 -20.13 7.15
CA ARG A 280 21.24 -20.11 8.34
C ARG A 280 20.53 -19.59 9.58
N LEU A 281 19.41 -18.86 9.43
CA LEU A 281 18.62 -18.41 10.57
C LEU A 281 18.00 -19.61 11.31
N PRO A 282 17.86 -19.52 12.64
CA PRO A 282 17.01 -20.43 13.42
C PRO A 282 15.58 -20.49 12.85
N GLN A 283 14.93 -21.62 13.01
CA GLN A 283 13.62 -21.86 12.37
C GLN A 283 12.53 -20.85 12.81
N ASP A 284 12.54 -20.45 14.07
CA ASP A 284 11.63 -19.45 14.64
C ASP A 284 11.83 -18.04 14.04
N LEU A 285 13.07 -17.68 13.67
CA LEU A 285 13.37 -16.42 13.00
C LEU A 285 13.01 -16.43 11.51
N ARG A 286 13.06 -17.60 10.84
CA ARG A 286 12.71 -17.70 9.42
C ARG A 286 11.30 -17.23 9.15
N GLY A 287 10.34 -17.55 10.03
CA GLY A 287 8.95 -17.12 9.92
C GLY A 287 8.76 -15.60 10.07
N ARG A 288 9.78 -14.88 10.59
CA ARG A 288 9.79 -13.42 10.79
C ARG A 288 10.70 -12.69 9.79
N ALA A 289 11.36 -13.43 8.89
CA ALA A 289 12.26 -12.86 7.91
C ALA A 289 11.53 -12.12 6.79
N LEU A 290 12.15 -11.07 6.24
CA LEU A 290 11.65 -10.21 5.19
C LEU A 290 12.73 -10.04 4.11
N GLY A 291 12.48 -10.53 2.90
CA GLY A 291 13.41 -10.42 1.76
C GLY A 291 13.20 -9.12 0.99
N VAL A 292 14.27 -8.47 0.54
CA VAL A 292 14.19 -7.18 -0.16
C VAL A 292 14.19 -7.38 -1.66
N LEU A 293 13.12 -6.95 -2.33
CA LEU A 293 13.02 -6.96 -3.78
C LEU A 293 13.81 -5.78 -4.35
N GLN A 294 14.95 -6.08 -4.95
CA GLN A 294 15.82 -5.10 -5.59
C GLN A 294 15.80 -5.25 -7.11
N GLY A 295 15.94 -4.15 -7.83
CA GLY A 295 16.11 -4.18 -9.28
C GLY A 295 15.47 -3.04 -10.03
N HIS A 296 15.96 -2.80 -11.26
CA HIS A 296 15.52 -1.73 -12.14
C HIS A 296 14.62 -2.23 -13.27
N THR A 297 14.55 -3.55 -13.49
CA THR A 297 13.76 -4.17 -14.55
C THR A 297 12.73 -5.16 -14.00
N PRO A 298 11.67 -5.48 -14.77
CA PRO A 298 10.72 -6.54 -14.41
C PRO A 298 11.38 -7.91 -14.18
N GLU A 299 12.41 -8.25 -14.93
CA GLU A 299 13.15 -9.51 -14.84
C GLU A 299 13.89 -9.60 -13.49
N HIS A 300 14.53 -8.53 -13.05
CA HIS A 300 15.19 -8.44 -11.77
C HIS A 300 14.21 -8.68 -10.61
N LEU A 301 13.06 -7.96 -10.63
CA LEU A 301 12.05 -8.07 -9.60
C LEU A 301 11.41 -9.47 -9.55
N ARG A 302 11.18 -10.07 -10.73
CA ARG A 302 10.68 -11.45 -10.83
C ARG A 302 11.67 -12.43 -10.24
N TYR A 303 12.96 -12.27 -10.55
CA TYR A 303 14.01 -13.13 -10.04
C TYR A 303 14.08 -13.09 -8.50
N CYS A 304 14.13 -11.89 -7.91
CA CYS A 304 14.12 -11.74 -6.44
C CYS A 304 12.86 -12.34 -5.81
N LEU A 305 11.68 -12.01 -6.35
CA LEU A 305 10.41 -12.50 -5.81
C LEU A 305 10.34 -14.03 -5.82
N ASN A 306 10.68 -14.65 -6.97
CA ASN A 306 10.64 -16.11 -7.09
C ASN A 306 11.62 -16.77 -6.13
N ALA A 307 12.87 -16.29 -6.05
CA ALA A 307 13.87 -16.85 -5.14
C ALA A 307 13.40 -16.80 -3.68
N PHE A 308 12.80 -15.70 -3.25
CA PHE A 308 12.31 -15.58 -1.87
C PHE A 308 11.07 -16.43 -1.60
N LEU A 309 10.12 -16.50 -2.53
CA LEU A 309 8.93 -17.34 -2.36
C LEU A 309 9.27 -18.83 -2.39
N GLU A 310 10.18 -19.27 -3.28
CA GLU A 310 10.71 -20.63 -3.33
C GLU A 310 11.51 -20.97 -2.05
N GLY A 311 12.22 -20.00 -1.48
CA GLY A 311 12.87 -20.07 -0.18
C GLY A 311 11.91 -20.15 1.02
N GLY A 312 10.59 -20.00 0.79
CA GLY A 312 9.55 -20.11 1.82
C GLY A 312 9.25 -18.80 2.57
N LEU A 313 9.74 -17.66 2.09
CA LEU A 313 9.42 -16.37 2.70
C LEU A 313 7.95 -16.00 2.54
N GLN A 314 7.34 -15.57 3.64
CA GLN A 314 5.96 -15.07 3.68
C GLN A 314 5.87 -13.55 3.58
N ARG A 315 7.01 -12.86 3.63
CA ARG A 315 7.12 -11.40 3.63
C ARG A 315 8.22 -10.95 2.70
N VAL A 316 7.90 -9.94 1.90
CA VAL A 316 8.86 -9.29 1.01
C VAL A 316 8.77 -7.78 1.18
N GLY A 317 9.86 -7.09 0.90
CA GLY A 317 9.90 -5.63 0.92
C GLY A 317 10.27 -5.08 -0.45
N PHE A 318 9.69 -3.97 -0.84
CA PHE A 318 10.04 -3.27 -2.07
C PHE A 318 11.06 -2.17 -1.74
N GLY A 319 12.30 -2.35 -2.21
CA GLY A 319 13.42 -1.42 -2.04
C GLY A 319 13.82 -0.68 -3.33
N SER A 320 13.07 -0.88 -4.42
CA SER A 320 13.45 -0.44 -5.77
C SER A 320 12.91 0.94 -6.16
N PHE A 321 12.77 1.84 -5.19
CA PHE A 321 12.53 3.25 -5.47
C PHE A 321 13.77 3.89 -6.11
N ASP A 322 13.57 4.93 -6.93
CA ASP A 322 14.69 5.65 -7.50
C ASP A 322 15.38 6.49 -6.44
N THR A 323 16.69 6.35 -6.34
CA THR A 323 17.50 7.05 -5.36
C THR A 323 18.27 8.19 -6.03
N THR A 324 18.25 9.38 -5.41
CA THR A 324 18.93 10.59 -5.89
C THR A 324 19.83 11.18 -4.82
N GLY A 325 20.56 12.24 -5.19
CA GLY A 325 21.52 12.91 -4.31
C GLY A 325 22.94 12.36 -4.47
N VAL A 326 23.90 13.04 -3.86
CA VAL A 326 25.35 12.74 -4.01
C VAL A 326 25.70 11.35 -3.50
N LYS A 327 24.96 10.87 -2.49
CA LYS A 327 25.15 9.57 -1.84
C LYS A 327 23.93 8.64 -2.00
N ALA A 328 23.08 8.89 -2.98
CA ALA A 328 21.81 8.17 -3.15
C ALA A 328 20.95 8.17 -1.86
N GLU A 329 20.78 9.34 -1.28
CA GLU A 329 20.21 9.52 0.07
C GLU A 329 18.68 9.66 0.09
N ILE A 330 18.07 9.89 -1.07
CA ILE A 330 16.64 10.21 -1.19
C ILE A 330 15.98 9.19 -2.09
N ASN A 331 15.04 8.43 -1.53
CA ASN A 331 14.15 7.58 -2.30
C ASN A 331 13.01 8.42 -2.89
N LEU A 332 12.81 8.32 -4.19
CA LEU A 332 11.76 9.03 -4.91
C LEU A 332 10.81 8.06 -5.57
N MET A 333 9.52 8.33 -5.43
CA MET A 333 8.49 7.70 -6.25
C MET A 333 8.46 8.39 -7.61
N THR A 334 9.20 7.85 -8.55
CA THR A 334 9.14 8.24 -9.97
C THR A 334 8.12 7.38 -10.71
N ASP A 335 7.75 7.77 -11.94
CA ASP A 335 6.94 6.92 -12.81
C ASP A 335 7.59 5.55 -13.07
N GLY A 336 8.92 5.50 -13.08
CA GLY A 336 9.68 4.26 -13.20
C GLY A 336 9.47 3.34 -12.01
N SER A 337 9.68 3.84 -10.79
CA SER A 337 9.49 3.07 -9.55
C SER A 337 8.02 2.70 -9.34
N ALA A 338 7.07 3.57 -9.69
CA ALA A 338 5.65 3.26 -9.65
C ALA A 338 5.28 2.09 -10.58
N ARG A 339 5.82 2.07 -11.81
CA ARG A 339 5.64 0.94 -12.74
C ARG A 339 6.25 -0.36 -12.21
N ARG A 340 7.44 -0.30 -11.59
CA ARG A 340 8.08 -1.47 -10.96
C ARG A 340 7.24 -2.04 -9.82
N LEU A 341 6.72 -1.17 -8.95
CA LEU A 341 5.85 -1.60 -7.84
C LEU A 341 4.54 -2.20 -8.36
N ALA A 342 3.92 -1.58 -9.37
CA ALA A 342 2.74 -2.13 -10.03
C ALA A 342 3.02 -3.50 -10.66
N PHE A 343 4.18 -3.68 -11.28
CA PHE A 343 4.60 -4.97 -11.82
C PHE A 343 4.72 -6.06 -10.73
N VAL A 344 5.33 -5.73 -9.57
CA VAL A 344 5.42 -6.67 -8.43
C VAL A 344 4.03 -7.07 -7.95
N ARG A 345 3.12 -6.10 -7.78
CA ARG A 345 1.73 -6.37 -7.43
C ARG A 345 1.08 -7.33 -8.41
N ASP A 346 1.19 -7.03 -9.70
CA ASP A 346 0.56 -7.81 -10.77
C ASP A 346 1.13 -9.23 -10.83
N LEU A 347 2.43 -9.38 -10.63
CA LEU A 347 3.09 -10.67 -10.58
C LEU A 347 2.60 -11.52 -9.40
N ILE A 348 2.57 -10.95 -8.19
CA ILE A 348 2.06 -11.62 -6.98
C ILE A 348 0.60 -12.07 -7.20
N TYR A 349 -0.24 -11.18 -7.71
CA TYR A 349 -1.65 -11.50 -7.94
C TYR A 349 -1.85 -12.59 -8.98
N GLN A 350 -1.12 -12.54 -10.09
CA GLN A 350 -1.18 -13.56 -11.12
C GLN A 350 -0.72 -14.93 -10.59
N SER A 351 0.40 -14.98 -9.87
CA SER A 351 0.91 -16.21 -9.27
C SER A 351 -0.07 -16.80 -8.24
N PHE A 352 -0.71 -15.93 -7.42
CA PHE A 352 -1.74 -16.36 -6.49
C PHE A 352 -2.96 -16.96 -7.21
N ILE A 353 -3.45 -16.30 -8.27
CA ILE A 353 -4.61 -16.76 -9.03
C ILE A 353 -4.33 -18.07 -9.77
N ARG A 354 -3.11 -18.21 -10.32
CA ARG A 354 -2.67 -19.44 -11.01
C ARG A 354 -2.35 -20.58 -10.04
N ARG A 355 -2.41 -20.35 -8.73
CA ARG A 355 -2.04 -21.30 -7.69
C ARG A 355 -0.55 -21.69 -7.70
N GLU A 356 0.29 -20.86 -8.27
CA GLU A 356 1.75 -20.97 -8.19
C GLU A 356 2.24 -20.69 -6.78
N ILE A 357 1.52 -19.81 -6.06
CA ILE A 357 1.71 -19.53 -4.64
C ILE A 357 0.42 -19.76 -3.86
N ALA A 358 0.53 -20.28 -2.63
CA ALA A 358 -0.61 -20.60 -1.79
C ALA A 358 -1.24 -19.39 -1.11
N PHE A 359 -0.48 -18.33 -0.91
CA PHE A 359 -0.87 -17.10 -0.19
C PHE A 359 -0.31 -15.87 -0.90
N VAL A 360 -0.87 -14.71 -0.62
CA VAL A 360 -0.29 -13.42 -1.02
C VAL A 360 0.68 -12.98 0.07
N PRO A 361 1.97 -12.79 -0.22
CA PRO A 361 2.95 -12.38 0.79
C PRO A 361 2.63 -10.99 1.34
N ASP A 362 3.06 -10.73 2.57
CA ASP A 362 3.09 -9.37 3.11
C ASP A 362 4.10 -8.55 2.31
N LEU A 363 3.71 -7.33 1.95
CA LEU A 363 4.59 -6.41 1.24
C LEU A 363 4.85 -5.17 2.10
N HIS A 364 6.13 -4.99 2.45
CA HIS A 364 6.64 -3.78 3.08
C HIS A 364 7.20 -2.82 2.01
N LEU A 365 6.96 -1.51 2.16
CA LEU A 365 7.54 -0.49 1.27
C LEU A 365 8.62 0.28 2.03
N PHE A 366 9.89 0.11 1.61
CA PHE A 366 11.02 0.75 2.29
C PHE A 366 11.17 2.23 1.93
N GLY A 367 11.41 3.08 2.95
CA GLY A 367 11.83 4.46 2.78
C GLY A 367 10.79 5.39 2.13
N VAL A 368 9.51 5.19 2.40
CA VAL A 368 8.43 6.02 1.87
C VAL A 368 8.43 7.39 2.54
N SER A 369 8.53 8.46 1.75
CA SER A 369 8.63 9.82 2.28
C SER A 369 7.34 10.38 2.88
N SER A 370 6.18 9.90 2.42
CA SER A 370 4.86 10.36 2.85
C SER A 370 3.81 9.28 2.63
N PRO A 371 2.81 9.13 3.52
CA PRO A 371 1.70 8.19 3.32
C PRO A 371 0.83 8.49 2.10
N ASN A 372 0.87 9.70 1.55
CA ASN A 372 0.15 10.02 0.29
C ASN A 372 0.59 9.14 -0.89
N ILE A 373 1.83 8.65 -0.87
CA ILE A 373 2.33 7.72 -1.89
C ILE A 373 1.61 6.38 -1.80
N ILE A 374 1.30 5.94 -0.59
CA ILE A 374 0.64 4.66 -0.31
C ILE A 374 -0.78 4.62 -0.87
N GLU A 375 -1.42 5.77 -0.97
CA GLU A 375 -2.75 5.91 -1.54
C GLU A 375 -2.88 5.34 -2.95
N GLN A 376 -1.81 5.47 -3.73
CA GLN A 376 -1.75 4.99 -5.11
C GLN A 376 -1.74 3.46 -5.19
N PHE A 377 -1.32 2.80 -4.12
CA PHE A 377 -1.12 1.35 -4.04
C PHE A 377 -1.98 0.68 -2.99
N ARG A 378 -3.16 1.23 -2.76
CA ARG A 378 -4.07 0.82 -1.70
C ARG A 378 -4.37 -0.65 -1.61
N GLY A 379 -4.53 -0.98 -0.36
CA GLY A 379 -5.51 -1.96 0.11
C GLY A 379 -5.03 -3.38 0.06
N PHE A 380 -4.67 -3.92 -1.06
CA PHE A 380 -4.48 -5.36 -1.16
C PHE A 380 -3.01 -5.79 -1.24
N LEU A 381 -2.10 -4.87 -1.50
CA LEU A 381 -0.71 -5.23 -1.70
C LEU A 381 0.17 -4.86 -0.50
N ALA A 382 0.34 -3.56 -0.22
CA ALA A 382 1.20 -3.12 0.86
C ALA A 382 0.54 -3.33 2.23
N THR A 383 1.24 -4.00 3.15
CA THR A 383 0.81 -4.23 4.54
C THR A 383 1.53 -3.33 5.52
N SER A 384 2.65 -2.75 5.11
CA SER A 384 3.39 -1.78 5.92
C SER A 384 4.31 -0.92 5.05
N PHE A 385 4.72 0.21 5.59
CA PHE A 385 5.76 1.04 5.02
C PHE A 385 6.56 1.72 6.13
N ASP A 386 7.85 1.92 5.92
CA ASP A 386 8.63 2.74 6.84
C ASP A 386 8.85 4.15 6.29
N SER A 387 9.01 5.09 7.21
CA SER A 387 9.35 6.46 6.87
C SER A 387 10.21 7.12 7.94
N SER A 388 11.26 7.80 7.49
CA SER A 388 11.96 8.83 8.27
C SER A 388 11.38 10.22 8.03
N GLY A 389 10.39 10.37 7.15
CA GLY A 389 9.80 11.64 6.76
C GLY A 389 9.24 12.43 7.94
N TRP A 390 8.61 11.76 8.90
CA TRP A 390 8.04 12.37 10.10
C TRP A 390 9.07 13.18 10.90
N GLN A 391 10.31 12.70 11.03
CA GLN A 391 11.38 13.37 11.76
C GLN A 391 12.22 14.32 10.87
N ARG A 392 12.61 13.85 9.66
CA ARG A 392 13.44 14.66 8.76
C ARG A 392 12.72 15.94 8.33
N THR A 393 11.45 15.82 7.97
CA THR A 393 10.60 16.96 7.60
C THR A 393 10.50 17.99 8.74
N ALA A 394 10.36 17.52 9.97
CA ALA A 394 10.38 18.39 11.16
C ALA A 394 11.71 19.13 11.35
N GLY A 395 12.84 18.48 11.05
CA GLY A 395 14.18 19.11 11.10
C GLY A 395 14.33 20.28 10.12
N TYR A 396 13.63 20.23 8.98
CA TYR A 396 13.59 21.32 7.99
C TYR A 396 12.51 22.39 8.27
N GLY A 397 11.92 22.41 9.47
CA GLY A 397 10.89 23.38 9.82
C GLY A 397 9.51 23.12 9.19
N ASN A 398 9.26 21.90 8.74
CA ASN A 398 8.00 21.54 8.11
C ASN A 398 7.17 20.61 8.98
N VAL A 399 5.85 20.72 8.83
CA VAL A 399 4.88 19.77 9.34
C VAL A 399 4.09 19.15 8.19
N TYR A 400 3.51 17.97 8.42
CA TYR A 400 2.49 17.39 7.54
C TYR A 400 1.11 17.87 7.95
N LEU A 401 0.23 17.93 6.97
CA LEU A 401 -1.21 18.01 7.20
C LEU A 401 -1.87 16.82 6.49
N PRO A 402 -2.93 16.23 7.06
CA PRO A 402 -3.55 15.05 6.48
C PRO A 402 -3.92 15.25 5.02
N PHE A 403 -3.37 14.39 4.15
CA PHE A 403 -3.62 14.37 2.70
C PHE A 403 -3.27 15.66 1.93
N GLN A 404 -2.60 16.62 2.56
CA GLN A 404 -2.15 17.87 1.92
C GLN A 404 -0.63 17.95 1.73
N GLY A 405 0.11 16.96 2.25
CA GLY A 405 1.56 16.97 2.22
C GLY A 405 2.19 17.93 3.25
N ARG A 406 3.48 18.21 3.06
CA ARG A 406 4.28 19.01 3.98
C ARG A 406 4.06 20.51 3.79
N LYS A 407 4.07 21.25 4.91
CA LYS A 407 3.96 22.71 4.95
C LYS A 407 5.08 23.29 5.83
N ASN A 408 5.73 24.37 5.40
CA ASN A 408 6.68 25.08 6.24
C ASN A 408 5.94 25.90 7.32
N VAL A 409 6.40 25.80 8.57
CA VAL A 409 5.85 26.57 9.71
C VAL A 409 6.90 27.46 10.37
N THR A 410 8.19 27.40 9.99
CA THR A 410 9.25 28.23 10.53
C THR A 410 9.48 29.42 9.65
N HIS A 411 9.49 30.63 10.25
CA HIS A 411 9.91 31.83 9.53
C HIS A 411 11.42 31.81 9.33
N GLY A 412 11.89 31.95 8.11
CA GLY A 412 13.28 32.22 7.78
C GLY A 412 14.13 31.02 7.33
N GLY A 413 13.59 29.85 7.25
CA GLY A 413 14.25 28.73 6.58
C GLY A 413 14.16 28.91 5.07
N ALA A 414 15.12 29.53 4.43
CA ALA A 414 15.33 29.47 2.98
C ALA A 414 15.74 28.04 2.58
N SER A 415 14.90 27.07 2.88
CA SER A 415 15.01 25.74 2.32
C SER A 415 14.47 25.84 0.90
N LEU A 416 15.29 25.54 -0.08
CA LEU A 416 14.92 25.35 -1.50
C LEU A 416 13.73 24.40 -1.73
N MET A 417 13.26 23.73 -0.69
CA MET A 417 12.18 22.76 -0.70
C MET A 417 10.86 23.20 -0.05
N SER A 418 10.77 24.36 0.55
CA SER A 418 9.66 24.68 1.48
C SER A 418 8.97 25.99 1.20
N GLY A 419 8.76 26.51 0.12
CA GLY A 419 7.89 27.67 -0.14
C GLY A 419 7.78 28.73 0.99
N ALA A 420 6.96 29.74 0.87
CA ALA A 420 6.66 30.68 1.96
C ALA A 420 6.05 29.93 3.17
N GLY A 421 6.53 30.25 4.39
CA GLY A 421 6.00 29.65 5.61
C GLY A 421 4.52 30.01 5.83
N LEU A 422 3.72 29.05 6.32
CA LEU A 422 2.34 29.29 6.72
C LEU A 422 2.27 30.27 7.89
N ARG A 423 1.30 31.15 7.86
CA ARG A 423 0.89 31.95 9.03
C ARG A 423 -0.02 31.13 9.93
N ALA A 424 -0.08 31.47 11.22
CA ALA A 424 -0.89 30.76 12.20
C ALA A 424 -2.36 30.61 11.77
N ALA A 425 -2.99 31.68 11.30
CA ALA A 425 -4.38 31.61 10.84
C ALA A 425 -4.60 30.64 9.68
N GLU A 426 -3.67 30.62 8.71
CA GLU A 426 -3.71 29.68 7.57
C GLU A 426 -3.50 28.25 8.03
N PHE A 427 -2.59 28.01 8.97
CA PHE A 427 -2.35 26.72 9.55
C PHE A 427 -3.59 26.17 10.26
N TYR A 428 -4.21 26.98 11.14
CA TYR A 428 -5.42 26.56 11.86
C TYR A 428 -6.61 26.32 10.92
N ALA A 429 -6.80 27.17 9.89
CA ALA A 429 -7.84 26.95 8.90
C ALA A 429 -7.64 25.62 8.15
N GLN A 430 -6.39 25.23 7.85
CA GLN A 430 -6.10 23.94 7.23
C GLN A 430 -6.29 22.77 8.18
N CYS A 431 -5.96 22.92 9.46
CA CYS A 431 -6.25 21.91 10.48
C CYS A 431 -7.77 21.68 10.61
N GLU A 432 -8.56 22.73 10.67
CA GLU A 432 -10.03 22.65 10.69
C GLU A 432 -10.58 21.97 9.44
N TYR A 433 -10.10 22.37 8.25
CA TYR A 433 -10.51 21.78 6.98
C TYR A 433 -10.22 20.27 6.90
N THR A 434 -9.09 19.81 7.46
CA THR A 434 -8.68 18.40 7.48
C THR A 434 -9.26 17.62 8.66
N GLY A 435 -9.85 18.30 9.64
CA GLY A 435 -10.29 17.71 10.90
C GLY A 435 -9.13 17.30 11.82
N HIS A 436 -7.89 17.77 11.56
CA HIS A 436 -6.73 17.44 12.37
C HIS A 436 -6.69 18.25 13.67
N SER A 437 -6.47 17.56 14.79
CA SER A 437 -6.23 18.20 16.08
C SER A 437 -5.29 17.32 16.91
N CYS A 438 -4.18 17.88 17.36
CA CYS A 438 -3.27 17.18 18.26
C CYS A 438 -2.72 18.16 19.34
N PRO A 439 -2.19 17.66 20.47
CA PRO A 439 -1.64 18.53 21.52
C PRO A 439 -0.54 19.45 21.04
N PHE A 440 0.26 18.99 20.07
CA PHE A 440 1.43 19.75 19.58
C PHE A 440 1.06 20.89 18.64
N CYS A 441 -0.11 20.86 17.98
CA CYS A 441 -0.54 21.94 17.08
C CYS A 441 -1.44 22.98 17.74
N ARG A 442 -1.76 22.86 19.03
CA ARG A 442 -2.56 23.85 19.78
C ARG A 442 -1.84 25.20 19.91
N ASP A 443 -0.50 25.17 19.99
CA ASP A 443 0.34 26.35 19.99
C ASP A 443 1.22 26.37 18.74
N PHE A 444 0.81 27.15 17.74
CA PHE A 444 1.58 27.31 16.50
C PHE A 444 3.01 27.83 16.74
N SER A 445 3.19 28.71 17.74
CA SER A 445 4.52 29.23 18.06
C SER A 445 5.46 28.16 18.59
N ARG A 446 4.92 27.13 19.24
CA ARG A 446 5.68 25.94 19.64
C ARG A 446 6.13 25.13 18.42
N LEU A 447 5.26 24.92 17.44
CA LEU A 447 5.64 24.26 16.19
C LEU A 447 6.73 25.04 15.45
N GLN A 448 6.76 26.38 15.53
CA GLN A 448 7.80 27.18 14.91
C GLN A 448 9.17 26.98 15.58
N ARG A 449 9.23 26.88 16.89
CA ARG A 449 10.47 26.87 17.68
C ARG A 449 10.99 25.47 18.00
N ASP A 450 10.08 24.52 18.22
CA ASP A 450 10.41 23.18 18.73
C ASP A 450 10.33 22.11 17.63
N ARG A 451 11.50 21.56 17.25
CA ARG A 451 11.56 20.46 16.27
C ARG A 451 10.90 19.18 16.77
N PHE A 452 10.91 18.92 18.09
CA PHE A 452 10.34 17.70 18.65
C PHE A 452 8.81 17.77 18.66
N ALA A 453 8.24 18.94 18.93
CA ALA A 453 6.80 19.16 18.76
C ALA A 453 6.38 18.90 17.29
N ARG A 454 7.17 19.37 16.30
CA ARG A 454 6.92 19.06 14.88
C ARG A 454 7.06 17.57 14.57
N MET A 455 8.04 16.87 15.17
CA MET A 455 8.21 15.44 14.98
C MET A 455 6.97 14.66 15.43
N TRP A 456 6.46 14.95 16.64
CA TRP A 456 5.28 14.29 17.17
C TRP A 456 4.01 14.65 16.41
N HIS A 457 3.84 15.92 16.05
CA HIS A 457 2.75 16.33 15.17
C HIS A 457 2.75 15.50 13.87
N ASN A 458 3.90 15.37 13.23
CA ASN A 458 4.04 14.61 12.00
C ASN A 458 3.76 13.10 12.19
N ALA A 459 4.20 12.50 13.29
CA ALA A 459 3.93 11.11 13.61
C ALA A 459 2.42 10.87 13.80
N ILE A 460 1.74 11.77 14.52
CA ILE A 460 0.29 11.72 14.70
C ILE A 460 -0.43 11.81 13.35
N VAL A 461 -0.04 12.76 12.49
CA VAL A 461 -0.62 12.90 11.15
C VAL A 461 -0.42 11.62 10.32
N PHE A 462 0.74 10.97 10.40
CA PHE A 462 0.96 9.70 9.70
C PHE A 462 0.03 8.61 10.21
N ASN A 463 -0.13 8.48 11.52
CA ASN A 463 -1.05 7.52 12.12
C ASN A 463 -2.52 7.81 11.74
N GLU A 464 -2.95 9.07 11.76
CA GLU A 464 -4.30 9.48 11.34
C GLU A 464 -4.57 9.16 9.86
N MET A 465 -3.61 9.42 8.99
CA MET A 465 -3.74 9.10 7.57
C MET A 465 -3.84 7.58 7.35
N VAL A 466 -3.02 6.80 8.05
CA VAL A 466 -3.06 5.34 8.00
C VAL A 466 -4.37 4.80 8.56
N ALA A 467 -4.85 5.31 9.69
CA ALA A 467 -6.14 4.95 10.26
C ALA A 467 -7.29 5.25 9.30
N THR A 468 -7.24 6.41 8.65
CA THR A 468 -8.21 6.79 7.60
C THR A 468 -8.15 5.86 6.41
N LEU A 469 -6.95 5.48 5.96
CA LEU A 469 -6.76 4.53 4.87
C LEU A 469 -7.31 3.14 5.20
N ASN A 470 -7.18 2.70 6.43
CA ASN A 470 -7.68 1.41 6.92
C ASN A 470 -9.19 1.40 7.19
N GLY A 471 -9.75 2.51 7.66
CA GLY A 471 -11.18 2.65 7.96
C GLY A 471 -12.03 3.00 6.75
N LEU A 472 -11.42 3.49 5.67
CA LEU A 472 -12.09 3.67 4.41
C LEU A 472 -11.97 2.37 3.63
N ASP A 473 -13.10 1.72 3.36
CA ASP A 473 -13.15 0.74 2.27
C ASP A 473 -12.39 1.31 1.09
N SER A 474 -11.48 0.50 0.55
CA SER A 474 -10.44 0.92 -0.41
C SER A 474 -10.96 1.81 -1.55
N LEU A 475 -12.24 1.86 -1.69
CA LEU A 475 -12.94 2.50 -2.77
C LEU A 475 -13.63 3.84 -2.42
N SER A 476 -14.02 4.09 -1.18
CA SER A 476 -14.74 5.34 -0.81
C SER A 476 -13.83 6.59 -0.77
N TYR A 477 -12.54 6.39 -0.60
CA TYR A 477 -11.57 7.48 -0.50
C TYR A 477 -11.32 8.21 -1.84
N TYR A 478 -11.28 7.50 -2.97
CA TYR A 478 -11.07 8.12 -4.29
C TYR A 478 -12.21 9.06 -4.71
N THR A 479 -13.43 8.84 -4.19
CA THR A 479 -14.57 9.69 -4.51
C THR A 479 -14.50 11.07 -3.85
N LYS A 480 -13.80 11.21 -2.71
CA LYS A 480 -13.61 12.51 -2.03
C LYS A 480 -12.54 13.38 -2.67
N ASN A 481 -11.52 12.79 -3.29
CA ASN A 481 -10.36 13.51 -3.83
C ASN A 481 -10.35 13.67 -5.36
N ALA A 482 -11.25 13.02 -6.08
CA ALA A 482 -11.40 13.20 -7.54
C ALA A 482 -12.03 14.56 -7.94
N LYS A 483 -12.27 15.46 -6.98
CA LYS A 483 -12.84 16.81 -7.20
C LYS A 483 -11.82 17.93 -6.97
N LYS A 484 -10.52 17.65 -7.03
CA LYS A 484 -9.48 18.69 -7.02
C LYS A 484 -8.62 18.65 -8.25
#